data_ee0b486937342fdf62177c5761dea99c
#
_entry.id   ee0b486937342fdf62177c5761dea99c
#
_cell.length_a   1.000
_cell.length_b   1.000
_cell.length_c   1.000
_cell.angle_alpha   90.00
_cell.angle_beta   90.00
_cell.angle_gamma   90.00
#
_symmetry.space_group_name_H-M   'P 1'
#
loop_
_entity.id
_entity.type
_entity.pdbx_description
1 polymer ?
#
loop_
_entity_poly.entity_id
_entity_poly.type
_entity_poly.pdbx_seq_one_letter_code
_entity_poly.pdbx_strand_id
1 'polypeptide(L)'
;MSSASHDSSGPVAAKGPVFFERRELDQLLRIYGRLVAAGDWRDYSLVGGADVAEFAVYARSGDAPLYRVEKRPALQSRQGQWAVIGQGGQVLKRGRDLAQVLRVFDARRFQVVD
;
A
#
# COMPACT_ATOMS: atom_id res chain seq x y z
N MET A 1 -0.63 -28.17 -18.74
CA MET A 1 -0.15 -28.07 -18.35
C MET A 1 0.36 -27.51 -18.08
N SER A 2 0.23 -27.63 -18.29
CA SER A 2 0.83 -27.17 -17.99
C SER A 2 1.23 -26.45 -17.52
N SER A 3 1.17 -26.41 -17.65
CA SER A 3 1.75 -25.96 -17.24
C SER A 3 2.24 -25.51 -16.58
N ALA A 4 2.30 -25.67 -16.66
CA ALA A 4 2.94 -25.47 -16.09
C ALA A 4 3.65 -25.03 -15.65
N SER A 5 3.84 -25.23 -15.90
CA SER A 5 4.71 -25.10 -15.60
C SER A 5 5.20 -24.26 -15.20
N HIS A 6 5.08 -24.16 -15.47
CA HIS A 6 5.63 -23.70 -15.21
C HIS A 6 6.12 -23.05 -14.60
N ASP A 7 5.88 -22.82 -14.69
CA ASP A 7 6.41 -22.37 -14.28
C ASP A 7 7.07 -22.13 -13.61
N SER A 8 6.71 -22.32 -13.55
CA SER A 8 7.61 -22.47 -12.53
C SER A 8 8.77 -21.59 -12.59
N SER A 9 9.04 -21.10 -13.26
CA SER A 9 10.26 -20.47 -13.33
C SER A 9 10.31 -19.24 -12.58
N GLY A 10 11.36 -19.00 -12.00
CA GLY A 10 11.80 -17.85 -11.37
C GLY A 10 10.81 -16.89 -10.88
N PRO A 11 10.75 -15.75 -11.41
CA PRO A 11 9.97 -14.64 -10.92
C PRO A 11 8.51 -14.90 -10.90
N VAL A 12 8.21 -16.09 -10.86
CA VAL A 12 6.87 -16.51 -10.88
C VAL A 12 6.03 -15.91 -9.81
N ALA A 13 6.64 -15.51 -8.75
CA ALA A 13 5.91 -14.90 -7.68
C ALA A 13 5.06 -13.75 -8.16
N ALA A 14 5.45 -13.13 -9.24
CA ALA A 14 4.70 -12.01 -9.72
C ALA A 14 3.46 -12.42 -10.48
N LYS A 15 3.29 -13.69 -10.70
CA LYS A 15 2.20 -14.12 -11.50
C LYS A 15 0.89 -14.29 -10.79
N GLY A 16 0.91 -14.66 -9.58
CA GLY A 16 -0.32 -14.88 -8.86
C GLY A 16 -0.91 -13.56 -8.45
N PRO A 17 -2.16 -13.56 -8.01
CA PRO A 17 -2.76 -12.34 -7.49
C PRO A 17 -1.97 -11.82 -6.30
N VAL A 18 -1.92 -10.52 -6.17
CA VAL A 18 -1.21 -9.89 -5.08
C VAL A 18 -2.19 -9.51 -3.99
N PHE A 19 -1.88 -9.89 -2.76
CA PHE A 19 -2.69 -9.56 -1.59
C PHE A 19 -1.78 -9.05 -0.50
N PHE A 20 -2.35 -8.34 0.46
CA PHE A 20 -1.63 -7.98 1.67
C PHE A 20 -1.61 -9.19 2.59
N GLU A 21 -0.46 -9.47 3.17
CA GLU A 21 -0.35 -10.49 4.20
C GLU A 21 -0.91 -9.93 5.50
N ARG A 22 -1.25 -10.84 6.41
CA ARG A 22 -1.84 -10.43 7.66
C ARG A 22 -1.00 -9.41 8.43
N ARG A 23 0.29 -9.64 8.49
CA ARG A 23 1.21 -8.74 9.17
C ARG A 23 1.22 -7.36 8.55
N GLU A 24 1.12 -7.34 7.23
CA GLU A 24 1.08 -6.08 6.48
C GLU A 24 -0.21 -5.34 6.76
N LEU A 25 -1.32 -6.04 6.73
CA LEU A 25 -2.61 -5.43 7.05
C LEU A 25 -2.63 -4.89 8.46
N ASP A 26 -2.04 -5.61 9.41
CA ASP A 26 -1.99 -5.14 10.78
C ASP A 26 -1.29 -3.79 10.88
N GLN A 27 -0.20 -3.61 10.16
CA GLN A 27 0.51 -2.34 10.14
C GLN A 27 -0.33 -1.24 9.53
N LEU A 28 -0.97 -1.54 8.40
CA LEU A 28 -1.81 -0.55 7.72
C LEU A 28 -2.99 -0.14 8.59
N LEU A 29 -3.64 -1.10 9.20
CA LEU A 29 -4.82 -0.80 10.01
C LEU A 29 -4.47 -0.09 11.31
N ARG A 30 -3.27 -0.30 11.81
CA ARG A 30 -2.82 0.43 13.00
C ARG A 30 -2.66 1.91 12.67
N ILE A 31 -2.04 2.22 11.55
CA ILE A 31 -1.92 3.61 11.10
C ILE A 31 -3.28 4.20 10.81
N TYR A 32 -4.13 3.44 10.13
CA TYR A 32 -5.47 3.87 9.82
C TYR A 32 -6.24 4.25 11.09
N GLY A 33 -6.22 3.37 12.08
CA GLY A 33 -6.93 3.64 13.32
C GLY A 33 -6.43 4.89 14.04
N ARG A 34 -5.12 5.10 14.02
CA ARG A 34 -4.55 6.29 14.64
C ARG A 34 -5.01 7.57 13.95
N LEU A 35 -5.04 7.55 12.62
CA LEU A 35 -5.39 8.75 11.88
C LEU A 35 -6.91 8.97 11.81
N VAL A 36 -7.70 7.91 11.94
CA VAL A 36 -9.13 8.06 12.13
C VAL A 36 -9.40 8.71 13.49
N ALA A 37 -8.70 8.26 14.52
CA ALA A 37 -8.88 8.85 15.85
C ALA A 37 -8.47 10.32 15.88
N ALA A 38 -7.52 10.69 15.05
CA ALA A 38 -7.09 12.08 14.93
C ALA A 38 -8.03 12.93 14.07
N GLY A 39 -8.99 12.29 13.41
CA GLY A 39 -9.93 13.03 12.57
C GLY A 39 -9.46 13.23 11.15
N ASP A 40 -8.31 12.66 10.78
CA ASP A 40 -7.72 12.89 9.46
C ASP A 40 -8.28 11.96 8.40
N TRP A 41 -8.58 10.72 8.76
CA TRP A 41 -9.07 9.71 7.83
C TRP A 41 -10.43 9.20 8.29
N ARG A 42 -11.23 8.73 7.34
CA ARG A 42 -12.57 8.29 7.65
C ARG A 42 -12.92 6.90 7.14
N ASP A 43 -12.37 6.54 6.00
CA ASP A 43 -12.75 5.28 5.38
C ASP A 43 -11.55 4.71 4.65
N TYR A 44 -11.60 3.43 4.33
CA TYR A 44 -10.56 2.81 3.54
C TYR A 44 -11.15 1.76 2.61
N SER A 45 -10.39 1.41 1.57
CA SER A 45 -10.73 0.30 0.70
C SER A 45 -9.49 -0.56 0.49
N LEU A 46 -9.73 -1.81 0.15
CA LEU A 46 -8.67 -2.79 0.01
C LEU A 46 -8.92 -3.58 -1.26
N VAL A 47 -7.95 -3.59 -2.15
CA VAL A 47 -8.11 -4.27 -3.43
C VAL A 47 -6.86 -5.09 -3.72
N GLY A 48 -7.06 -6.36 -4.07
CA GLY A 48 -5.98 -7.19 -4.59
C GLY A 48 -6.05 -7.19 -6.11
N GLY A 49 -4.96 -7.49 -6.76
CA GLY A 49 -4.94 -7.51 -8.21
C GLY A 49 -3.85 -8.37 -8.76
N ALA A 50 -3.72 -8.37 -10.09
CA ALA A 50 -2.77 -9.24 -10.75
C ALA A 50 -1.33 -8.87 -10.42
N ASP A 51 -1.02 -7.58 -10.39
CA ASP A 51 0.34 -7.12 -10.20
C ASP A 51 0.51 -6.26 -8.95
N VAL A 52 -0.58 -5.73 -8.42
CA VAL A 52 -0.51 -4.77 -7.35
C VAL A 52 -1.70 -4.96 -6.41
N ALA A 53 -1.45 -4.81 -5.12
CA ALA A 53 -2.51 -4.68 -4.13
C ALA A 53 -2.51 -3.24 -3.64
N GLU A 54 -3.68 -2.74 -3.26
CA GLU A 54 -3.84 -1.34 -2.93
C GLU A 54 -4.69 -1.16 -1.69
N PHE A 55 -4.21 -0.32 -0.79
CA PHE A 55 -4.94 0.10 0.39
C PHE A 55 -5.13 1.60 0.25
N ALA A 56 -6.36 2.04 0.09
CA ALA A 56 -6.67 3.45 -0.13
C ALA A 56 -7.39 4.01 1.06
N VAL A 57 -7.10 5.27 1.42
CA VAL A 57 -7.75 5.93 2.55
C VAL A 57 -8.42 7.21 2.08
N TYR A 58 -9.53 7.54 2.74
CA TYR A 58 -10.41 8.60 2.31
C TYR A 58 -10.74 9.54 3.46
N ALA A 59 -10.90 10.82 3.14
CA ALA A 59 -11.42 11.78 4.11
C ALA A 59 -12.93 11.68 4.22
N ARG A 60 -13.60 11.29 3.13
CA ARG A 60 -15.04 11.09 3.07
C ARG A 60 -15.35 9.96 2.14
N SER A 61 -16.45 9.28 2.43
CA SER A 61 -16.93 8.24 1.53
C SER A 61 -17.29 8.85 0.19
N GLY A 62 -16.89 8.18 -0.87
CA GLY A 62 -17.24 8.62 -2.21
C GLY A 62 -16.28 9.59 -2.84
N ASP A 63 -15.38 10.15 -2.09
CA ASP A 63 -14.36 11.04 -2.65
C ASP A 63 -13.22 10.22 -3.24
N ALA A 64 -12.35 10.91 -3.96
CA ALA A 64 -11.10 10.29 -4.39
C ALA A 64 -10.24 10.02 -3.16
N PRO A 65 -9.40 8.99 -3.20
CA PRO A 65 -8.56 8.68 -2.05
C PRO A 65 -7.55 9.78 -1.76
N LEU A 66 -7.31 10.02 -0.48
CA LEU A 66 -6.25 10.93 -0.05
C LEU A 66 -4.89 10.34 -0.33
N TYR A 67 -4.73 9.04 -0.04
CA TYR A 67 -3.49 8.32 -0.22
C TYR A 67 -3.79 6.89 -0.59
N ARG A 68 -2.84 6.27 -1.29
CA ARG A 68 -2.90 4.85 -1.58
C ARG A 68 -1.57 4.24 -1.19
N VAL A 69 -1.62 3.09 -0.54
CA VAL A 69 -0.41 2.31 -0.28
C VAL A 69 -0.44 1.14 -1.23
N GLU A 70 0.56 1.08 -2.10
CA GLU A 70 0.65 0.04 -3.12
C GLU A 70 1.68 -1.01 -2.73
N LYS A 71 1.34 -2.26 -3.00
CA LYS A 71 2.27 -3.38 -2.87
C LYS A 71 2.48 -3.96 -4.26
N ARG A 72 3.70 -3.83 -4.79
CA ARG A 72 4.09 -4.40 -6.09
C ARG A 72 5.28 -5.31 -5.90
N PRO A 73 5.04 -6.60 -5.63
CA PRO A 73 6.14 -7.52 -5.31
C PRO A 73 7.21 -7.61 -6.40
N ALA A 74 6.83 -7.42 -7.65
CA ALA A 74 7.79 -7.49 -8.74
C ALA A 74 8.91 -6.45 -8.64
N LEU A 75 8.68 -5.38 -7.87
CA LEU A 75 9.66 -4.31 -7.73
C LEU A 75 10.57 -4.46 -6.52
N GLN A 76 10.35 -5.49 -5.70
CA GLN A 76 11.04 -5.57 -4.42
C GLN A 76 12.56 -5.54 -4.55
N SER A 77 13.12 -6.24 -5.52
CA SER A 77 14.57 -6.30 -5.64
C SER A 77 15.17 -5.06 -6.31
N ARG A 78 14.36 -4.29 -7.00
CA ARG A 78 14.87 -3.16 -7.78
C ARG A 78 14.71 -1.83 -7.04
N GLN A 79 13.53 -1.51 -6.62
CA GLN A 79 13.29 -0.22 -5.97
C GLN A 79 12.35 -0.33 -4.77
N GLY A 80 11.92 -1.54 -4.44
CA GLY A 80 11.03 -1.76 -3.31
C GLY A 80 9.61 -1.92 -3.74
N GLN A 81 8.92 -2.87 -3.09
CA GLN A 81 7.55 -3.19 -3.48
C GLN A 81 6.51 -2.25 -2.91
N TRP A 82 6.88 -1.44 -1.92
CA TRP A 82 5.93 -0.59 -1.23
C TRP A 82 6.02 0.84 -1.70
N ALA A 83 4.88 1.49 -1.90
CA ALA A 83 4.86 2.90 -2.24
C ALA A 83 3.64 3.57 -1.62
N VAL A 84 3.82 4.79 -1.15
CA VAL A 84 2.71 5.64 -0.76
C VAL A 84 2.50 6.66 -1.88
N ILE A 85 1.28 6.69 -2.38
CA ILE A 85 0.90 7.54 -3.50
C ILE A 85 -0.03 8.63 -2.98
N GLY A 86 0.25 9.87 -3.34
CA GLY A 86 -0.58 11.00 -2.92
C GLY A 86 -1.79 11.18 -3.80
N GLN A 87 -2.60 12.15 -3.45
CA GLN A 87 -3.88 12.38 -4.10
C GLN A 87 -3.72 12.72 -5.58
N GLY A 88 -2.65 13.39 -5.94
CA GLY A 88 -2.38 13.73 -7.33
C GLY A 88 -1.66 12.63 -8.10
N GLY A 89 -1.45 11.48 -7.51
CA GLY A 89 -0.78 10.38 -8.17
C GLY A 89 0.73 10.36 -7.99
N GLN A 90 1.29 11.33 -7.29
CA GLN A 90 2.73 11.37 -7.09
C GLN A 90 3.18 10.35 -6.05
N VAL A 91 4.33 9.76 -6.26
CA VAL A 91 4.91 8.83 -5.31
C VAL A 91 5.57 9.63 -4.21
N LEU A 92 5.03 9.51 -3.00
CA LEU A 92 5.55 10.24 -1.84
C LEU A 92 6.72 9.50 -1.21
N LYS A 93 6.68 8.18 -1.25
CA LYS A 93 7.74 7.36 -0.68
C LYS A 93 7.68 5.98 -1.30
N ARG A 94 8.83 5.41 -1.60
CA ARG A 94 8.94 4.04 -2.08
C ARG A 94 10.05 3.34 -1.32
N GLY A 95 9.89 2.06 -1.06
CA GLY A 95 10.92 1.32 -0.36
C GLY A 95 10.61 -0.15 -0.23
N ARG A 96 11.54 -0.85 0.39
CA ARG A 96 11.45 -2.30 0.58
C ARG A 96 10.80 -2.71 1.88
N ASP A 97 10.72 -1.79 2.82
CA ASP A 97 10.18 -2.07 4.14
C ASP A 97 8.93 -1.24 4.38
N LEU A 98 7.81 -1.91 4.62
CA LEU A 98 6.53 -1.25 4.79
C LEU A 98 6.54 -0.26 5.94
N ALA A 99 7.10 -0.65 7.08
CA ALA A 99 7.11 0.24 8.24
C ALA A 99 7.82 1.55 7.93
N GLN A 100 8.92 1.48 7.20
CA GLN A 100 9.65 2.67 6.82
C GLN A 100 8.85 3.56 5.88
N VAL A 101 8.20 2.94 4.91
CA VAL A 101 7.41 3.69 3.95
C VAL A 101 6.25 4.39 4.64
N LEU A 102 5.64 3.72 5.61
CA LEU A 102 4.49 4.30 6.31
C LEU A 102 4.87 5.48 7.22
N ARG A 103 6.15 5.68 7.46
CA ARG A 103 6.58 6.82 8.29
C ARG A 103 6.28 8.16 7.63
N VAL A 104 6.00 8.17 6.34
CA VAL A 104 5.60 9.40 5.67
C VAL A 104 4.33 9.98 6.32
N PHE A 105 3.49 9.14 6.88
CA PHE A 105 2.26 9.62 7.50
C PHE A 105 2.54 10.31 8.84
N ASP A 106 3.61 9.97 9.51
CA ASP A 106 3.99 10.67 10.73
C ASP A 106 4.39 12.11 10.41
N ALA A 107 5.19 12.30 9.39
CA ALA A 107 5.61 13.63 8.99
C ALA A 107 4.43 14.49 8.55
N ARG A 108 3.52 13.90 7.79
CA ARG A 108 2.36 14.62 7.33
C ARG A 108 1.46 15.02 8.48
N ARG A 109 1.38 14.15 9.48
CA ARG A 109 0.57 14.46 10.62
C ARG A 109 1.08 15.70 11.36
N PHE A 110 2.39 15.83 11.48
CA PHE A 110 2.93 17.02 12.07
C PHE A 110 2.61 18.28 11.27
N GLN A 111 2.67 18.17 9.97
CA GLN A 111 2.35 19.29 9.11
C GLN A 111 0.91 19.74 9.26
N VAL A 112 0.03 18.79 9.44
CA VAL A 112 -1.39 19.11 9.58
C VAL A 112 -1.64 19.87 10.88
N VAL A 113 -0.92 19.52 11.91
CA VAL A 113 -1.12 20.14 13.21
C VAL A 113 -0.71 21.60 13.21
N ASP A 114 0.25 21.94 12.41
CA ASP A 114 0.66 23.31 12.30
C ASP A 114 -0.42 24.16 11.70
#